data_bcedcb46929794440d28508b88a3276e
#
_entry.id   bcedcb46929794440d28508b88a3276e
#
_cell.length_a   1.000
_cell.length_b   1.000
_cell.length_c   1.000
_cell.angle_alpha   90.00
_cell.angle_beta   90.00
_cell.angle_gamma   90.00
#
_symmetry.space_group_name_H-M   'P 1'
#
loop_
_entity.id
_entity.type
_entity.pdbx_description
1 polymer ?
#
loop_
_entity_poly.entity_id
_entity_poly.type
_entity_poly.pdbx_seq_one_letter_code
_entity_poly.pdbx_strand_id
1 'polypeptide(L)'
;MKRKPHIEFELVSNEEGWETPYGYPEGIKQKILASDLNEETKTGSRSRLLRFDSGVYTKEPFVHDHWEEVFLVSGDLIVGNDEQGNGGKTFNKATYACRPPGVYHGPF
;
A
#
# COMPACT_ATOMS: atom_id res chain seq x y z
N MET A 1 20.54 8.47 10.38
CA MET A 1 19.70 7.53 9.63
C MET A 1 18.95 6.63 10.60
N LYS A 2 17.64 6.59 10.46
CA LYS A 2 16.80 5.71 11.27
C LYS A 2 16.84 4.29 10.69
N ARG A 3 17.22 3.31 11.50
CA ARG A 3 17.24 1.90 11.10
C ARG A 3 15.97 1.20 11.57
N LYS A 4 15.63 0.10 10.92
CA LYS A 4 14.56 -0.77 11.39
C LYS A 4 14.99 -1.38 12.72
N PRO A 5 14.11 -1.39 13.73
CA PRO A 5 14.41 -2.07 14.98
C PRO A 5 14.35 -3.59 14.80
N HIS A 6 15.01 -4.32 15.71
CA HIS A 6 14.79 -5.75 15.82
C HIS A 6 13.43 -5.97 16.48
N ILE A 7 12.54 -6.69 15.82
CA ILE A 7 11.18 -6.97 16.32
C ILE A 7 10.94 -8.47 16.26
N GLU A 8 10.50 -9.07 17.37
CA GLU A 8 10.12 -10.48 17.47
C GLU A 8 8.63 -10.60 17.74
N PHE A 9 7.90 -11.16 16.81
CA PHE A 9 6.47 -11.52 16.91
C PHE A 9 5.61 -10.61 17.78
N GLU A 10 5.65 -9.33 17.46
CA GLU A 10 4.85 -8.33 18.16
C GLU A 10 3.41 -8.35 17.62
N LEU A 11 2.44 -8.23 18.54
CA LEU A 11 1.04 -8.18 18.13
C LEU A 11 0.77 -6.93 17.29
N VAL A 12 0.15 -7.12 16.15
CA VAL A 12 -0.32 -6.02 15.30
C VAL A 12 -1.82 -5.87 15.50
N SER A 13 -2.22 -4.77 16.13
CA SER A 13 -3.64 -4.49 16.36
C SER A 13 -4.37 -4.16 15.06
N ASN A 14 -5.56 -4.72 14.88
CA ASN A 14 -6.44 -4.35 13.76
C ASN A 14 -7.28 -3.11 14.05
N GLU A 15 -7.28 -2.64 15.30
CA GLU A 15 -8.18 -1.57 15.74
C GLU A 15 -7.49 -0.22 15.90
N GLU A 16 -6.22 -0.20 16.28
CA GLU A 16 -5.48 1.01 16.60
C GLU A 16 -4.27 1.21 15.72
N GLY A 17 -3.79 2.46 15.64
CA GLY A 17 -2.55 2.78 14.95
C GLY A 17 -2.68 2.93 13.44
N TRP A 18 -3.89 2.97 12.91
CA TRP A 18 -4.12 3.20 11.50
C TRP A 18 -4.09 4.70 11.20
N GLU A 19 -3.46 5.05 10.09
CA GLU A 19 -3.41 6.44 9.61
C GLU A 19 -3.57 6.49 8.11
N THR A 20 -4.13 7.58 7.59
CA THR A 20 -4.22 7.76 6.14
C THR A 20 -2.89 8.27 5.60
N PRO A 21 -2.26 7.56 4.66
CA PRO A 21 -1.01 8.04 4.07
C PRO A 21 -1.21 9.36 3.34
N TYR A 22 -0.18 10.18 3.31
CA TYR A 22 -0.21 11.44 2.58
C TYR A 22 -0.56 11.21 1.10
N GLY A 23 -1.50 11.98 0.60
CA GLY A 23 -1.92 11.89 -0.79
C GLY A 23 -2.97 10.83 -1.10
N TYR A 24 -3.41 10.08 -0.09
CA TYR A 24 -4.44 9.05 -0.25
C TYR A 24 -5.78 9.56 0.27
N PRO A 25 -6.91 9.04 -0.26
CA PRO A 25 -8.24 9.34 0.30
C PRO A 25 -8.41 8.75 1.70
N GLU A 26 -9.30 9.33 2.50
CA GLU A 26 -9.51 8.92 3.90
C GLU A 26 -9.87 7.45 4.09
N GLY A 27 -10.52 6.85 3.11
CA GLY A 27 -10.88 5.43 3.16
C GLY A 27 -9.73 4.45 3.01
N ILE A 28 -8.53 4.96 2.75
CA ILE A 28 -7.32 4.13 2.67
C ILE A 28 -6.46 4.44 3.88
N LYS A 29 -6.12 3.42 4.63
CA LYS A 29 -5.33 3.55 5.85
C LYS A 29 -4.12 2.62 5.81
N GLN A 30 -3.08 3.03 6.50
CA GLN A 30 -1.86 2.24 6.62
C GLN A 30 -1.47 2.01 8.06
N LYS A 31 -0.76 0.93 8.27
CA LYS A 31 -0.03 0.67 9.51
C LYS A 31 1.38 0.25 9.13
N ILE A 32 2.36 1.07 9.48
CA ILE A 32 3.76 0.77 9.18
C ILE A 32 4.28 -0.24 10.19
N LEU A 33 4.75 -1.38 9.69
CA LEU A 33 5.32 -2.44 10.51
C LEU A 33 6.79 -2.19 10.81
N ALA A 34 7.55 -1.82 9.79
CA ALA A 34 8.95 -1.44 9.93
C ALA A 34 9.35 -0.58 8.74
N SER A 35 10.18 0.43 8.97
CA SER A 35 10.64 1.30 7.89
C SER A 35 11.97 1.96 8.23
N ASP A 36 12.89 1.92 7.30
CA ASP A 36 14.06 2.78 7.23
C ASP A 36 14.12 3.50 5.89
N LEU A 37 12.97 3.62 5.24
CA LEU A 37 12.86 4.25 3.93
C LEU A 37 13.26 5.72 4.01
N ASN A 38 14.17 6.11 3.11
CA ASN A 38 14.58 7.50 2.94
C ASN A 38 14.34 7.88 1.48
N GLU A 39 13.31 8.68 1.25
CA GLU A 39 12.91 9.06 -0.10
C GLU A 39 13.85 10.07 -0.74
N GLU A 40 14.59 10.84 0.05
CA GLU A 40 15.59 11.79 -0.47
C GLU A 40 16.78 11.09 -1.08
N THR A 41 17.29 10.07 -0.39
CA THR A 41 18.42 9.29 -0.87
C THR A 41 18.04 8.07 -1.70
N LYS A 42 16.74 7.76 -1.75
CA LYS A 42 16.18 6.59 -2.45
C LYS A 42 16.77 5.28 -1.93
N THR A 43 16.93 5.21 -0.60
CA THR A 43 17.48 4.04 0.08
C THR A 43 16.52 3.52 1.13
N GLY A 44 16.76 2.30 1.59
CA GLY A 44 15.97 1.67 2.63
C GLY A 44 14.77 0.93 2.10
N SER A 45 13.94 0.46 3.03
CA SER A 45 12.75 -0.32 2.71
C SER A 45 11.67 -0.12 3.77
N ARG A 46 10.46 -0.47 3.43
CA ARG A 46 9.31 -0.34 4.31
C ARG A 46 8.37 -1.52 4.14
N SER A 47 7.90 -2.05 5.26
CA SER A 47 6.80 -3.02 5.27
C SER A 47 5.61 -2.40 5.96
N ARG A 48 4.45 -2.46 5.32
CA ARG A 48 3.23 -1.89 5.88
C ARG A 48 2.01 -2.71 5.49
N LEU A 49 0.98 -2.58 6.29
CA LEU A 49 -0.36 -3.02 5.94
C LEU A 49 -1.10 -1.84 5.34
N LEU A 50 -1.85 -2.09 4.31
CA LEU A 50 -2.82 -1.14 3.75
C LEU A 50 -4.21 -1.72 3.91
N ARG A 51 -5.16 -0.87 4.30
CA ARG A 51 -6.56 -1.25 4.42
C ARG A 51 -7.40 -0.29 3.59
N PHE A 52 -8.19 -0.85 2.69
CA PHE A 52 -9.10 -0.09 1.85
C PHE A 52 -10.51 -0.31 2.38
N ASP A 53 -11.19 0.76 2.77
CA ASP A 53 -12.60 0.69 3.13
C ASP A 53 -13.41 0.33 1.89
N SER A 54 -14.52 -0.36 2.10
CA SER A 54 -15.41 -0.75 0.99
C SER A 54 -15.87 0.47 0.20
N GLY A 55 -15.71 0.43 -1.12
CA GLY A 55 -16.15 1.49 -2.01
C GLY A 55 -15.15 2.63 -2.21
N VAL A 56 -14.04 2.67 -1.45
CA VAL A 56 -13.02 3.70 -1.66
C VAL A 56 -12.24 3.41 -2.94
N TYR A 57 -11.86 4.47 -3.64
CA TYR A 57 -11.03 4.34 -4.83
C TYR A 57 -10.14 5.56 -5.01
N THR A 58 -9.06 5.40 -5.77
CA THR A 58 -8.16 6.48 -6.17
C THR A 58 -8.46 6.85 -7.62
N LYS A 59 -8.08 8.06 -8.02
CA LYS A 59 -8.39 8.58 -9.36
C LYS A 59 -7.23 8.53 -10.32
N GLU A 60 -6.02 8.49 -9.80
CA GLU A 60 -4.79 8.52 -10.60
C GLU A 60 -3.88 7.36 -10.25
N PRO A 61 -3.07 6.88 -11.21
CA PRO A 61 -2.09 5.86 -10.92
C PRO A 61 -0.96 6.39 -10.05
N PHE A 62 -0.29 5.48 -9.37
CA PHE A 62 0.89 5.77 -8.55
C PHE A 62 2.15 5.28 -9.24
N VAL A 63 3.27 5.89 -8.89
CA VAL A 63 4.59 5.47 -9.34
C VAL A 63 5.57 5.69 -8.19
N HIS A 64 6.51 4.76 -8.02
CA HIS A 64 7.53 4.84 -6.98
C HIS A 64 8.94 4.70 -7.56
N ASP A 65 9.92 5.19 -6.82
CA ASP A 65 11.34 5.06 -7.15
C ASP A 65 11.99 3.81 -6.54
N HIS A 66 11.18 2.92 -5.99
CA HIS A 66 11.64 1.71 -5.32
C HIS A 66 10.81 0.50 -5.78
N TRP A 67 11.32 -0.68 -5.50
CA TRP A 67 10.57 -1.92 -5.69
C TRP A 67 9.38 -1.96 -4.75
N GLU A 68 8.27 -2.48 -5.24
CA GLU A 68 7.06 -2.69 -4.43
C GLU A 68 6.56 -4.11 -4.59
N GLU A 69 6.31 -4.75 -3.47
CA GLU A 69 5.63 -6.05 -3.44
C GLU A 69 4.33 -5.89 -2.68
N VAL A 70 3.28 -6.46 -3.20
CA VAL A 70 1.94 -6.42 -2.60
C VAL A 70 1.38 -7.83 -2.54
N PHE A 71 0.91 -8.22 -1.36
CA PHE A 71 0.17 -9.46 -1.18
C PHE A 71 -1.21 -9.12 -0.62
N LEU A 72 -2.25 -9.53 -1.32
CA LEU A 72 -3.63 -9.27 -0.91
C LEU A 72 -4.06 -10.32 0.11
N VAL A 73 -4.11 -9.92 1.39
CA VAL A 73 -4.35 -10.83 2.51
C VAL A 73 -5.82 -11.22 2.60
N SER A 74 -6.73 -10.26 2.43
CA SER A 74 -8.17 -10.50 2.54
C SER A 74 -8.95 -9.53 1.66
N GLY A 75 -10.18 -9.86 1.36
CA GLY A 75 -11.05 -9.02 0.54
C GLY A 75 -10.69 -9.08 -0.94
N ASP A 76 -11.03 -8.00 -1.63
CA ASP A 76 -10.73 -7.83 -3.04
C ASP A 76 -10.20 -6.44 -3.33
N LEU A 77 -9.59 -6.30 -4.50
CA LEU A 77 -9.05 -5.04 -4.97
C LEU A 77 -9.34 -4.91 -6.46
N ILE A 78 -9.90 -3.76 -6.85
CA ILE A 78 -10.09 -3.44 -8.25
C ILE A 78 -8.94 -2.54 -8.71
N VAL A 79 -8.32 -2.88 -9.82
CA VAL A 79 -7.18 -2.14 -10.35
C VAL A 79 -7.49 -1.66 -11.76
N GLY A 80 -7.21 -0.38 -12.01
CA GLY A 80 -7.43 0.22 -13.33
C GLY A 80 -8.83 0.81 -13.51
N ASN A 81 -9.47 1.25 -12.42
CA ASN A 81 -10.74 1.95 -12.48
C ASN A 81 -10.59 3.34 -13.13
N ASP A 82 -11.69 3.90 -13.60
CA ASP A 82 -11.72 5.27 -14.11
C ASP A 82 -11.84 6.29 -12.97
N GLU A 83 -11.94 7.56 -13.31
CA GLU A 83 -12.02 8.65 -12.34
C GLU A 83 -13.31 8.64 -11.50
N GLN A 84 -14.34 7.95 -11.95
CA GLN A 84 -15.58 7.77 -11.22
C GLN A 84 -15.62 6.48 -10.40
N GLY A 85 -14.54 5.71 -10.42
CA GLY A 85 -14.44 4.46 -9.68
C GLY A 85 -15.04 3.25 -10.41
N ASN A 86 -15.31 3.37 -11.69
CA ASN A 86 -15.94 2.30 -12.48
C ASN A 86 -14.90 1.55 -13.32
N GLY A 87 -15.25 0.30 -13.67
CA GLY A 87 -14.38 -0.54 -14.49
C GLY A 87 -13.22 -1.13 -13.71
N GLY A 88 -12.15 -1.47 -14.43
CA GLY A 88 -11.00 -2.11 -13.85
C GLY A 88 -11.13 -3.63 -13.78
N LYS A 89 -10.10 -4.26 -13.24
CA LYS A 89 -10.03 -5.70 -13.05
C LYS A 89 -10.00 -6.03 -11.57
N THR A 90 -10.83 -6.97 -11.15
CA THR A 90 -10.91 -7.40 -9.75
C THR A 90 -9.90 -8.51 -9.47
N PHE A 91 -9.17 -8.35 -8.39
CA PHE A 91 -8.27 -9.38 -7.85
C PHE A 91 -8.75 -9.76 -6.45
N ASN A 92 -8.72 -11.05 -6.17
CA ASN A 92 -9.17 -11.58 -4.89
C ASN A 92 -7.99 -11.86 -3.97
N LYS A 93 -8.28 -12.24 -2.71
CA LYS A 93 -7.25 -12.60 -1.73
C LYS A 93 -6.28 -13.63 -2.29
N ALA A 94 -5.07 -13.64 -1.74
CA ALA A 94 -3.96 -14.52 -2.11
C ALA A 94 -3.37 -14.22 -3.49
N THR A 95 -3.55 -12.99 -3.99
CA THR A 95 -2.86 -12.53 -5.19
C THR A 95 -1.64 -11.68 -4.84
N TYR A 96 -0.67 -11.68 -5.70
CA TYR A 96 0.62 -11.04 -5.47
C TYR A 96 1.03 -10.19 -6.66
N ALA A 97 1.60 -9.04 -6.36
CA ALA A 97 2.19 -8.15 -7.36
C ALA A 97 3.60 -7.77 -6.96
N CYS A 98 4.48 -7.68 -7.92
CA CYS A 98 5.84 -7.20 -7.74
C CYS A 98 6.15 -6.20 -8.86
N ARG A 99 6.49 -4.98 -8.48
CA ARG A 99 6.68 -3.89 -9.42
C ARG A 99 8.07 -3.28 -9.26
N PRO A 100 8.83 -3.18 -10.36
CA PRO A 100 10.11 -2.47 -10.31
C PRO A 100 9.89 -0.95 -10.24
N PRO A 101 10.95 -0.21 -9.87
CA PRO A 101 10.89 1.25 -9.90
C PRO A 101 10.45 1.80 -11.26
N GLY A 102 9.68 2.87 -11.24
CA GLY A 102 9.24 3.55 -12.45
C GLY A 102 8.01 2.97 -13.13
N VAL A 103 7.46 1.88 -12.61
CA VAL A 103 6.24 1.30 -13.16
C VAL A 103 5.02 1.97 -12.52
N TYR A 104 4.11 2.47 -13.35
CA TYR A 104 2.84 3.02 -12.88
C TYR A 104 1.89 1.87 -12.50
N HIS A 105 1.16 2.07 -11.41
CA HIS A 105 0.18 1.10 -10.93
C HIS A 105 -1.06 1.80 -10.37
N GLY A 106 -2.20 1.12 -10.45
CA GLY A 106 -3.48 1.72 -10.11
C GLY A 106 -4.09 2.39 -11.33
N PRO A 107 -5.12 3.26 -11.13
CA PRO A 107 -5.79 3.52 -9.85
C PRO A 107 -6.43 2.28 -9.22
N PHE A 108 -6.75 2.37 -7.94
CA PHE A 108 -7.36 1.29 -7.18
C PHE A 108 -8.68 1.68 -6.62
#